data_0452a03d8e8f19c872bc96adc32a14aa
#
_entry.id   0452a03d8e8f19c872bc96adc32a14aa
#
_cell.length_a   1.000
_cell.length_b   1.000
_cell.length_c   1.000
_cell.angle_alpha   90.00
_cell.angle_beta   90.00
_cell.angle_gamma   90.00
#
_symmetry.space_group_name_H-M   'P 1'
#
loop_
_entity.id
_entity.type
_entity.pdbx_description
1 polymer ?
#
loop_
_entity_poly.entity_id
_entity_poly.type
_entity_poly.pdbx_seq_one_letter_code
_entity_poly.pdbx_strand_id
1 'polypeptide(L)'
;MLTPARADLIRRTFESIAGAKKVIIHMYNAVCCLFREVVFKHSEEQSIALAVEHTKLIRELTDEYGAKYGTQFRYEYSPETFSQCDLGFSVRICEAVKAAWGKHGTEFHDRLIINLPATVEIGPPNHWADQVSPCFSSLAHQS
;
A
#
# COMPACT_ATOMS: atom_id res chain seq x y z
N MET A 1 -6.22 -0.73 10.55
CA MET A 1 -6.71 0.67 10.44
C MET A 1 -6.41 1.18 9.04
N LEU A 2 -7.44 1.66 8.34
CA LEU A 2 -7.35 2.14 6.97
C LEU A 2 -7.07 3.66 6.96
N THR A 3 -6.16 4.10 6.10
CA THR A 3 -5.81 5.52 5.93
C THR A 3 -5.44 5.80 4.47
N PRO A 4 -5.87 6.93 3.88
CA PRO A 4 -5.35 7.35 2.59
C PRO A 4 -3.89 7.81 2.69
N ALA A 5 -3.20 7.90 1.55
CA ALA A 5 -1.85 8.46 1.46
C ALA A 5 -1.85 9.98 1.69
N ARG A 6 -2.09 10.39 2.94
CA ARG A 6 -2.10 11.78 3.42
C ARG A 6 -1.48 11.86 4.81
N ALA A 7 -0.46 12.67 4.98
CA ALA A 7 0.34 12.74 6.19
C ALA A 7 -0.47 13.09 7.44
N ASP A 8 -1.41 14.04 7.34
CA ASP A 8 -2.29 14.45 8.44
C ASP A 8 -3.18 13.30 8.93
N LEU A 9 -3.77 12.54 8.01
CA LEU A 9 -4.65 11.41 8.34
C LEU A 9 -3.86 10.20 8.84
N ILE A 10 -2.66 9.96 8.29
CA ILE A 10 -1.77 8.90 8.79
C ILE A 10 -1.40 9.18 10.25
N ARG A 11 -0.95 10.39 10.58
CA ARG A 11 -0.61 10.78 11.96
C ARG A 11 -1.83 10.63 12.89
N ARG A 12 -3.00 11.09 12.45
CA ARG A 12 -4.24 10.94 13.21
C ARG A 12 -4.62 9.47 13.45
N THR A 13 -4.37 8.61 12.46
CA THR A 13 -4.57 7.17 12.61
C THR A 13 -3.67 6.60 13.71
N PHE A 14 -2.38 6.96 13.71
CA PHE A 14 -1.46 6.50 14.77
C PHE A 14 -1.83 7.01 16.16
N GLU A 15 -2.27 8.26 16.28
CA GLU A 15 -2.80 8.80 17.55
C GLU A 15 -3.99 7.96 18.08
N SER A 16 -4.91 7.57 17.19
CA SER A 16 -6.13 6.84 17.55
C SER A 16 -5.88 5.40 18.02
N ILE A 17 -4.75 4.81 17.65
CA ILE A 17 -4.40 3.42 18.01
C ILE A 17 -3.33 3.33 19.09
N ALA A 18 -2.95 4.44 19.70
CA ALA A 18 -1.93 4.48 20.75
C ALA A 18 -2.26 3.49 21.87
N GLY A 19 -1.30 2.61 22.23
CA GLY A 19 -1.47 1.57 23.24
C GLY A 19 -2.11 0.27 22.78
N ALA A 20 -2.51 0.14 21.50
CA ALA A 20 -2.95 -1.14 20.94
C ALA A 20 -1.78 -2.13 20.87
N LYS A 21 -2.04 -3.42 21.13
CA LYS A 21 -0.98 -4.46 21.14
C LYS A 21 -0.54 -4.89 19.75
N LYS A 22 -1.49 -5.07 18.83
CA LYS A 22 -1.24 -5.52 17.45
C LYS A 22 -2.08 -4.70 16.48
N VAL A 23 -1.46 -4.17 15.44
CA VAL A 23 -2.10 -3.29 14.46
C VAL A 23 -1.63 -3.60 13.04
N ILE A 24 -2.54 -3.62 12.11
CA ILE A 24 -2.26 -3.52 10.68
C ILE A 24 -2.59 -2.08 10.26
N ILE A 25 -1.59 -1.34 9.79
CA ILE A 25 -1.79 -0.06 9.13
C ILE A 25 -2.01 -0.34 7.64
N HIS A 26 -3.19 -0.01 7.15
CA HIS A 26 -3.58 -0.23 5.76
C HIS A 26 -3.64 1.11 5.03
N MET A 27 -2.66 1.39 4.19
CA MET A 27 -2.62 2.61 3.37
C MET A 27 -3.09 2.30 1.95
N TYR A 28 -3.78 3.26 1.34
CA TYR A 28 -4.20 3.20 -0.04
C TYR A 28 -4.01 4.54 -0.77
N ASN A 29 -3.82 4.47 -2.07
CA ASN A 29 -4.01 5.58 -3.01
C ASN A 29 -4.53 5.06 -4.34
N ALA A 30 -5.39 5.84 -5.00
CA ALA A 30 -5.98 5.46 -6.28
C ALA A 30 -4.93 5.49 -7.40
N VAL A 31 -4.91 4.44 -8.21
CA VAL A 31 -3.88 4.21 -9.24
C VAL A 31 -4.39 4.20 -10.67
N CYS A 32 -5.72 4.07 -10.89
CA CYS A 32 -6.24 4.03 -12.26
C CYS A 32 -6.02 5.36 -12.98
N CYS A 33 -5.85 5.29 -14.30
CA CYS A 33 -5.61 6.42 -15.18
C CYS A 33 -6.64 7.55 -14.98
N LEU A 34 -7.93 7.20 -14.94
CA LEU A 34 -9.01 8.16 -14.77
C LEU A 34 -8.86 9.01 -13.50
N PHE A 35 -8.61 8.38 -12.34
CA PHE A 35 -8.47 9.13 -11.09
C PHE A 35 -7.16 9.90 -11.05
N ARG A 36 -6.07 9.34 -11.55
CA ARG A 36 -4.79 10.05 -11.61
C ARG A 36 -4.89 11.33 -12.44
N GLU A 37 -5.44 11.25 -13.64
CA GLU A 37 -5.49 12.37 -14.59
C GLU A 37 -6.57 13.39 -14.26
N VAL A 38 -7.79 12.93 -13.96
CA VAL A 38 -8.95 13.82 -13.80
C VAL A 38 -9.07 14.36 -12.38
N VAL A 39 -8.90 13.51 -11.37
CA VAL A 39 -9.13 13.87 -9.97
C VAL A 39 -7.88 14.46 -9.33
N PHE A 40 -6.76 13.76 -9.41
CA PHE A 40 -5.53 14.13 -8.72
C PHE A 40 -4.57 14.95 -9.57
N LYS A 41 -4.69 14.87 -10.90
CA LYS A 41 -3.78 15.50 -11.86
C LYS A 41 -2.32 15.07 -11.66
N HIS A 42 -2.12 13.78 -11.37
CA HIS A 42 -0.82 13.17 -11.14
C HIS A 42 -0.37 12.32 -12.32
N SER A 43 0.91 12.39 -12.66
CA SER A 43 1.58 11.40 -13.49
C SER A 43 1.74 10.07 -12.72
N GLU A 44 2.18 9.01 -13.40
CA GLU A 44 2.53 7.73 -12.76
C GLU A 44 3.64 7.91 -11.73
N GLU A 45 4.68 8.67 -12.09
CA GLU A 45 5.83 8.95 -11.22
C GLU A 45 5.43 9.74 -9.97
N GLN A 46 4.51 10.71 -10.12
CA GLN A 46 3.98 11.46 -8.99
C GLN A 46 3.14 10.57 -8.05
N SER A 47 2.38 9.64 -8.62
CA SER A 47 1.61 8.67 -7.82
C SER A 47 2.51 7.69 -7.08
N ILE A 48 3.60 7.23 -7.71
CA ILE A 48 4.64 6.41 -7.06
C ILE A 48 5.32 7.22 -5.95
N ALA A 49 5.73 8.44 -6.23
CA ALA A 49 6.39 9.30 -5.25
C ALA A 49 5.50 9.54 -4.01
N LEU A 50 4.20 9.79 -4.22
CA LEU A 50 3.21 9.92 -3.15
C LEU A 50 3.14 8.66 -2.28
N ALA A 51 3.04 7.47 -2.89
CA ALA A 51 2.96 6.21 -2.18
C ALA A 51 4.25 5.93 -1.37
N VAL A 52 5.41 6.19 -1.97
CA VAL A 52 6.73 6.02 -1.34
C VAL A 52 6.91 6.96 -0.15
N GLU A 53 6.60 8.25 -0.31
CA GLU A 53 6.69 9.25 0.76
C GLU A 53 5.86 8.83 1.99
N HIS A 54 4.62 8.46 1.77
CA HIS A 54 3.72 8.10 2.86
C HIS A 54 4.02 6.71 3.45
N THR A 55 4.59 5.79 2.67
CA THR A 55 5.12 4.53 3.20
C THR A 55 6.29 4.77 4.16
N LYS A 56 7.20 5.68 3.81
CA LYS A 56 8.31 6.06 4.70
C LYS A 56 7.81 6.70 6.00
N LEU A 57 6.83 7.60 5.91
CA LEU A 57 6.19 8.17 7.10
C LEU A 57 5.55 7.10 7.99
N ILE A 58 4.82 6.14 7.41
CA ILE A 58 4.25 5.02 8.17
C ILE A 58 5.36 4.20 8.82
N ARG A 59 6.47 3.96 8.11
CA ARG A 59 7.62 3.24 8.63
C ARG A 59 8.20 3.93 9.88
N GLU A 60 8.44 5.24 9.82
CA GLU A 60 8.93 6.04 10.94
C GLU A 60 7.98 5.97 12.14
N LEU A 61 6.69 6.15 11.89
CA LEU A 61 5.68 6.09 12.96
C LEU A 61 5.52 4.70 13.57
N THR A 62 5.66 3.62 12.78
CA THR A 62 5.63 2.25 13.33
C THR A 62 6.81 1.98 14.25
N ASP A 63 7.98 2.49 13.95
CA ASP A 63 9.15 2.36 14.83
C ASP A 63 9.00 3.21 16.10
N GLU A 64 8.53 4.46 15.98
CA GLU A 64 8.27 5.34 17.11
C GLU A 64 7.23 4.75 18.09
N TYR A 65 6.04 4.38 17.57
CA TYR A 65 4.94 3.86 18.38
C TYR A 65 5.21 2.44 18.87
N GLY A 66 5.94 1.64 18.11
CA GLY A 66 6.43 0.33 18.55
C GLY A 66 7.34 0.43 19.75
N ALA A 67 8.31 1.33 19.71
CA ALA A 67 9.22 1.59 20.82
C ALA A 67 8.49 2.17 22.05
N LYS A 68 7.55 3.11 21.83
CA LYS A 68 6.84 3.81 22.92
C LYS A 68 5.80 2.94 23.61
N TYR A 69 5.05 2.13 22.89
CA TYR A 69 3.88 1.41 23.41
C TYR A 69 4.02 -0.12 23.36
N GLY A 70 5.09 -0.65 22.80
CA GLY A 70 5.27 -2.10 22.58
C GLY A 70 4.31 -2.67 21.53
N THR A 71 3.78 -1.83 20.64
CA THR A 71 2.85 -2.23 19.59
C THR A 71 3.56 -3.01 18.50
N GLN A 72 3.00 -4.17 18.12
CA GLN A 72 3.46 -4.93 16.96
C GLN A 72 2.68 -4.47 15.73
N PHE A 73 3.40 -3.93 14.74
CA PHE A 73 2.82 -3.41 13.51
C PHE A 73 3.05 -4.35 12.33
N ARG A 74 2.04 -4.41 11.46
CA ARG A 74 2.15 -4.86 10.08
C ARG A 74 1.72 -3.74 9.16
N TYR A 75 2.26 -3.74 7.96
CA TYR A 75 1.88 -2.77 6.94
C TYR A 75 1.16 -3.47 5.80
N GLU A 76 0.07 -2.86 5.35
CA GLU A 76 -0.71 -3.27 4.20
C GLU A 76 -0.84 -2.09 3.23
N TYR A 77 -0.60 -2.34 1.96
CA TYR A 77 -0.75 -1.36 0.90
C TYR A 77 -1.76 -1.82 -0.15
N SER A 78 -2.65 -0.92 -0.55
CA SER A 78 -3.57 -1.13 -1.67
C SER A 78 -3.35 -0.09 -2.76
N PRO A 79 -2.94 -0.50 -3.98
CA PRO A 79 -3.15 0.29 -5.18
C PRO A 79 -4.65 0.30 -5.50
N GLU A 80 -5.38 1.25 -4.89
CA GLU A 80 -6.83 1.35 -5.06
C GLU A 80 -7.20 1.50 -6.53
N THR A 81 -8.34 0.91 -6.95
CA THR A 81 -8.74 0.82 -8.36
C THR A 81 -7.82 -0.06 -9.23
N PHE A 82 -7.14 -1.04 -8.62
CA PHE A 82 -6.22 -1.97 -9.30
C PHE A 82 -6.84 -2.61 -10.55
N SER A 83 -8.12 -3.05 -10.47
CA SER A 83 -8.83 -3.69 -11.59
C SER A 83 -8.94 -2.81 -12.85
N GLN A 84 -8.82 -1.49 -12.70
CA GLN A 84 -8.86 -0.51 -13.80
C GLN A 84 -7.48 0.08 -14.14
N CYS A 85 -6.42 -0.47 -13.59
CA CYS A 85 -5.07 0.04 -13.74
C CYS A 85 -4.27 -0.77 -14.75
N ASP A 86 -3.32 -0.14 -15.41
CA ASP A 86 -2.29 -0.85 -16.17
C ASP A 86 -1.48 -1.77 -15.25
N LEU A 87 -1.30 -3.02 -15.67
CA LEU A 87 -0.61 -4.03 -14.86
C LEU A 87 0.85 -3.66 -14.62
N GLY A 88 1.55 -3.14 -15.63
CA GLY A 88 2.95 -2.74 -15.52
C GLY A 88 3.13 -1.60 -14.51
N PHE A 89 2.22 -0.62 -14.52
CA PHE A 89 2.22 0.44 -13.53
C PHE A 89 1.90 -0.07 -12.12
N SER A 90 0.92 -0.98 -12.00
CA SER A 90 0.56 -1.59 -10.72
C SER A 90 1.73 -2.34 -10.08
N VAL A 91 2.51 -3.07 -10.87
CA VAL A 91 3.73 -3.74 -10.39
C VAL A 91 4.77 -2.72 -9.94
N ARG A 92 5.05 -1.69 -10.76
CA ARG A 92 6.05 -0.66 -10.41
C ARG A 92 5.74 0.05 -9.10
N ILE A 93 4.48 0.44 -8.86
CA ILE A 93 4.11 1.14 -7.62
C ILE A 93 4.22 0.21 -6.41
N CYS A 94 3.80 -1.06 -6.53
CA CYS A 94 3.92 -2.04 -5.45
C CYS A 94 5.39 -2.32 -5.10
N GLU A 95 6.28 -2.47 -6.10
CA GLU A 95 7.71 -2.64 -5.88
C GLU A 95 8.34 -1.41 -5.21
N ALA A 96 7.96 -0.21 -5.62
CA ALA A 96 8.45 1.02 -5.00
C ALA A 96 8.01 1.13 -3.53
N VAL A 97 6.77 0.76 -3.22
CA VAL A 97 6.25 0.70 -1.84
C VAL A 97 6.98 -0.37 -1.02
N LYS A 98 7.21 -1.57 -1.59
CA LYS A 98 7.97 -2.66 -0.96
C LYS A 98 9.39 -2.20 -0.62
N ALA A 99 10.08 -1.57 -1.56
CA ALA A 99 11.41 -1.01 -1.34
C ALA A 99 11.42 0.09 -0.26
N ALA A 100 10.42 0.97 -0.25
CA ALA A 100 10.29 2.03 0.75
C ALA A 100 9.98 1.51 2.15
N TRP A 101 9.22 0.41 2.26
CA TRP A 101 8.96 -0.26 3.53
C TRP A 101 10.23 -0.84 4.14
N GLY A 102 11.12 -1.41 3.34
CA GLY A 102 12.49 -1.77 3.71
C GLY A 102 12.63 -2.91 4.72
N LYS A 103 11.54 -3.52 5.19
CA LYS A 103 11.60 -4.74 6.01
C LYS A 103 11.52 -5.96 5.11
N HIS A 104 12.61 -6.67 5.02
CA HIS A 104 12.75 -7.92 4.26
C HIS A 104 12.97 -9.11 5.18
N GLY A 105 12.50 -9.03 6.45
CA GLY A 105 12.63 -10.08 7.43
C GLY A 105 11.83 -11.33 7.07
N THR A 106 12.28 -12.46 7.58
CA THR A 106 11.57 -13.74 7.45
C THR A 106 10.36 -13.84 8.36
N GLU A 107 10.30 -12.99 9.38
CA GLU A 107 9.22 -12.96 10.34
C GLU A 107 7.91 -12.45 9.73
N PHE A 108 6.82 -13.05 10.16
CA PHE A 108 5.49 -12.74 9.62
C PHE A 108 5.12 -11.24 9.73
N HIS A 109 5.56 -10.56 10.77
CA HIS A 109 5.28 -9.12 11.00
C HIS A 109 6.18 -8.18 10.20
N ASP A 110 7.25 -8.68 9.59
CA ASP A 110 8.12 -7.86 8.74
C ASP A 110 7.61 -7.78 7.30
N ARG A 111 6.74 -8.70 6.90
CA ARG A 111 6.24 -8.79 5.52
C ARG A 111 5.20 -7.74 5.23
N LEU A 112 5.37 -7.04 4.11
CA LEU A 112 4.35 -6.20 3.52
C LEU A 112 3.18 -7.06 3.02
N ILE A 113 1.95 -6.61 3.29
CA ILE A 113 0.75 -7.16 2.68
C ILE A 113 0.41 -6.28 1.47
N ILE A 114 0.33 -6.87 0.30
CA ILE A 114 -0.22 -6.21 -0.89
C ILE A 114 -1.65 -6.69 -1.09
N ASN A 115 -2.58 -5.76 -1.05
CA ASN A 115 -3.98 -6.01 -1.36
C ASN A 115 -4.30 -5.42 -2.73
N LEU A 116 -4.82 -6.24 -3.65
CA LEU A 116 -5.14 -5.87 -5.03
C LEU A 116 -6.67 -5.76 -5.19
N PRO A 117 -7.27 -4.59 -4.94
CA PRO A 117 -8.71 -4.48 -4.85
C PRO A 117 -9.40 -4.33 -6.20
N ALA A 118 -10.49 -5.06 -6.41
CA ALA A 118 -11.49 -4.77 -7.44
C ALA A 118 -12.44 -3.68 -6.94
N THR A 119 -11.91 -2.47 -6.69
CA THR A 119 -12.67 -1.34 -6.14
C THR A 119 -13.89 -0.99 -6.99
N VAL A 120 -13.73 -1.08 -8.30
CA VAL A 120 -14.81 -1.05 -9.28
C VAL A 120 -14.72 -2.32 -10.11
N GLU A 121 -15.76 -3.11 -10.10
CA GLU A 121 -15.80 -4.32 -10.91
C GLU A 121 -15.99 -3.98 -12.39
N ILE A 122 -15.05 -4.40 -13.22
CA ILE A 122 -15.02 -4.15 -14.66
C ILE A 122 -15.27 -5.40 -15.51
N GLY A 123 -15.43 -6.54 -14.86
CA GLY A 123 -15.64 -7.83 -15.51
C GLY A 123 -15.99 -8.93 -14.52
N PRO A 124 -16.18 -10.15 -14.99
CA PRO A 124 -16.46 -11.30 -14.13
C PRO A 124 -15.22 -11.66 -13.26
N PRO A 125 -15.40 -12.43 -12.16
CA PRO A 125 -14.33 -12.74 -11.21
C PRO A 125 -13.07 -13.36 -11.83
N ASN A 126 -13.19 -14.15 -12.90
CA ASN A 126 -12.06 -14.71 -13.61
C ASN A 126 -11.20 -13.64 -14.32
N HIS A 127 -11.80 -12.56 -14.82
CA HIS A 127 -11.04 -11.45 -15.41
C HIS A 127 -10.12 -10.80 -14.36
N TRP A 128 -10.62 -10.56 -13.16
CA TRP A 128 -9.80 -10.04 -12.06
C TRP A 128 -8.71 -11.04 -11.63
N ALA A 129 -9.03 -12.33 -11.54
CA ALA A 129 -8.06 -13.37 -11.22
C ALA A 129 -6.91 -13.43 -12.24
N ASP A 130 -7.21 -13.26 -13.52
CA ASP A 130 -6.22 -13.20 -14.60
C ASP A 130 -5.30 -11.96 -14.50
N GLN A 131 -5.77 -10.86 -13.92
CA GLN A 131 -4.94 -9.69 -13.62
C GLN A 131 -4.04 -9.91 -12.38
N VAL A 132 -4.58 -10.54 -11.34
CA VAL A 132 -3.84 -10.79 -10.08
C VAL A 132 -2.69 -11.76 -10.26
N SER A 133 -2.89 -12.84 -11.02
CA SER A 133 -1.90 -13.91 -11.18
C SER A 133 -0.55 -13.41 -11.73
N PRO A 134 -0.45 -12.68 -12.84
CA PRO A 134 0.81 -12.14 -13.33
C PRO A 134 1.40 -11.05 -12.43
N CYS A 135 0.57 -10.22 -11.79
CA CYS A 135 1.02 -9.24 -10.81
C CYS A 135 1.73 -9.92 -9.63
N PHE A 136 1.10 -10.94 -9.06
CA PHE A 136 1.68 -11.72 -7.97
C PHE A 136 2.99 -12.39 -8.37
N SER A 137 3.04 -13.02 -9.54
CA SER A 137 4.26 -13.67 -10.05
C SER A 137 5.42 -12.68 -10.20
N SER A 138 5.16 -11.48 -10.73
CA SER A 138 6.17 -10.43 -10.87
C SER A 138 6.71 -9.97 -9.53
N LEU A 139 5.83 -9.76 -8.53
CA LEU A 139 6.21 -9.32 -7.19
C LEU A 139 6.96 -10.40 -6.38
N ALA A 140 6.69 -11.69 -6.64
CA ALA A 140 7.31 -12.80 -5.93
C ALA A 140 8.72 -13.14 -6.43
N HIS A 141 9.05 -12.88 -7.69
CA HIS A 141 10.35 -13.24 -8.29
C HIS A 141 11.48 -12.26 -7.98
N GLN A 142 11.19 -11.12 -7.34
CA GLN A 142 12.18 -10.10 -6.95
C GLN A 142 12.51 -10.12 -5.44
N SER A 143 12.29 -11.25 -4.78
CA SER A 143 12.50 -11.42 -3.33
C SER A 143 13.82 -12.09 -3.04
#